data_04b7828456e3843661817d2ae53e8f74
#
_entry.id   04b7828456e3843661817d2ae53e8f74
#
_cell.length_a   1.000
_cell.length_b   1.000
_cell.length_c   1.000
_cell.angle_alpha   90.00
_cell.angle_beta   90.00
_cell.angle_gamma   90.00
#
_symmetry.space_group_name_H-M   'P 1'
#
loop_
_entity.id
_entity.type
_entity.pdbx_description
1 polymer ?
#
loop_
_entity_poly.entity_id
_entity_poly.type
_entity_poly.pdbx_seq_one_letter_code
_entity_poly.pdbx_strand_id
1 'polypeptide(L)'
;MAPSQAITTLFVDVGNVLLTDSWGPAMRQKALEVFQFDLADVAKRSQLTFEGYEEGNISLDEYLTWVVFHEERAFTREAVTAFMLAQSQPVPEMLTLVRALKARYGLKVVVVTNDGREFIVHRIKQFGLKAFVDCFIVSCFVHARKPETAIYRMALDIAQVEPTEVVYVDDQALFVEVAQRLGMHGIHHTSYDTTRAALATFGLSLLKE
;
A
#
# COMPACT_ATOMS: atom_id res chain seq x y z
N MET A 1 -31.83 18.36 -4.64
CA MET A 1 -30.47 17.78 -4.52
C MET A 1 -30.61 16.62 -3.55
N ALA A 2 -30.22 15.43 -3.96
CA ALA A 2 -30.11 14.31 -3.00
C ALA A 2 -29.11 14.72 -1.89
N PRO A 3 -29.36 14.34 -0.62
CA PRO A 3 -28.38 14.60 0.42
C PRO A 3 -27.05 14.00 0.03
N SER A 4 -25.96 14.76 0.14
CA SER A 4 -24.60 14.26 -0.02
C SER A 4 -24.43 13.09 0.94
N GLN A 5 -24.18 11.91 0.42
CA GLN A 5 -24.00 10.71 1.25
C GLN A 5 -22.77 10.94 2.14
N ALA A 6 -22.94 10.71 3.44
CA ALA A 6 -21.85 10.93 4.39
C ALA A 6 -20.71 9.93 4.15
N ILE A 7 -19.48 10.39 4.22
CA ILE A 7 -18.31 9.51 4.17
C ILE A 7 -18.26 8.67 5.46
N THR A 8 -18.28 7.37 5.30
CA THR A 8 -18.24 6.40 6.40
C THR A 8 -16.96 5.57 6.41
N THR A 9 -16.22 5.57 5.30
CA THR A 9 -15.11 4.65 5.09
C THR A 9 -13.92 5.33 4.41
N LEU A 10 -12.73 5.00 4.90
CA LEU A 10 -11.46 5.40 4.32
C LEU A 10 -10.74 4.15 3.77
N PHE A 11 -10.55 4.10 2.46
CA PHE A 11 -9.63 3.15 1.84
C PHE A 11 -8.28 3.83 1.70
N VAL A 12 -7.21 3.16 2.12
CA VAL A 12 -5.86 3.75 2.16
C VAL A 12 -4.81 2.76 1.70
N ASP A 13 -3.91 3.23 0.85
CA ASP A 13 -2.71 2.48 0.51
C ASP A 13 -1.69 2.47 1.65
N VAL A 14 -0.74 1.55 1.60
CA VAL A 14 0.35 1.43 2.59
C VAL A 14 1.62 2.07 2.09
N GLY A 15 2.11 1.68 0.92
CA GLY A 15 3.36 2.18 0.35
C GLY A 15 3.26 3.68 0.02
N ASN A 16 4.28 4.47 0.37
CA ASN A 16 4.33 5.92 0.19
C ASN A 16 3.14 6.72 0.73
N VAL A 17 2.21 6.07 1.47
CA VAL A 17 1.08 6.74 2.15
C VAL A 17 1.19 6.59 3.66
N LEU A 18 1.08 5.38 4.20
CA LEU A 18 1.22 5.11 5.64
C LEU A 18 2.65 4.78 6.04
N LEU A 19 3.37 4.11 5.16
CA LEU A 19 4.77 3.69 5.30
C LEU A 19 5.51 4.06 4.02
N THR A 20 6.85 4.10 4.08
CA THR A 20 7.66 4.23 2.87
C THR A 20 7.51 3.00 1.96
N ASP A 21 7.85 3.16 0.68
CA ASP A 21 8.02 2.01 -0.21
C ASP A 21 9.17 1.11 0.30
N SER A 22 8.99 -0.21 0.19
CA SER A 22 9.97 -1.18 0.68
C SER A 22 10.87 -1.75 -0.39
N TRP A 23 10.38 -1.92 -1.61
CA TRP A 23 11.13 -2.56 -2.69
C TRP A 23 10.92 -1.94 -4.07
N GLY A 24 10.59 -0.66 -4.11
CA GLY A 24 10.51 0.11 -5.33
C GLY A 24 11.88 0.38 -5.97
N PRO A 25 11.90 1.07 -7.10
CA PRO A 25 13.13 1.32 -7.87
C PRO A 25 14.26 1.95 -7.05
N ALA A 26 13.95 2.93 -6.17
CA ALA A 26 14.95 3.59 -5.33
C ALA A 26 15.57 2.62 -4.31
N MET A 27 14.79 1.71 -3.74
CA MET A 27 15.29 0.74 -2.77
C MET A 27 16.11 -0.36 -3.45
N ARG A 28 15.74 -0.77 -4.65
CA ARG A 28 16.55 -1.67 -5.48
C ARG A 28 17.90 -1.05 -5.84
N GLN A 29 17.92 0.24 -6.20
CA GLN A 29 19.16 0.98 -6.43
C GLN A 29 20.05 0.98 -5.19
N LYS A 30 19.49 1.21 -4.00
CA LYS A 30 20.21 1.17 -2.74
C LYS A 30 20.75 -0.23 -2.39
N ALA A 31 20.01 -1.29 -2.74
CA ALA A 31 20.47 -2.67 -2.59
C ALA A 31 21.71 -2.96 -3.44
N LEU A 32 21.86 -2.34 -4.62
CA LEU A 32 23.05 -2.47 -5.44
C LEU A 32 24.31 -1.98 -4.74
N GLU A 33 24.22 -0.83 -4.07
CA GLU A 33 25.37 -0.25 -3.37
C GLU A 33 25.81 -1.15 -2.22
N VAL A 34 24.85 -1.80 -1.55
CA VAL A 34 25.12 -2.69 -0.40
C VAL A 34 25.60 -4.07 -0.83
N PHE A 35 24.95 -4.67 -1.83
CA PHE A 35 25.19 -6.07 -2.22
C PHE A 35 25.97 -6.23 -3.54
N GLN A 36 26.25 -5.13 -4.23
CA GLN A 36 26.98 -5.10 -5.50
C GLN A 36 26.38 -6.02 -6.57
N PHE A 37 25.03 -6.00 -6.70
CA PHE A 37 24.33 -6.71 -7.78
C PHE A 37 24.66 -6.13 -9.16
N ASP A 38 24.52 -6.95 -10.20
CA ASP A 38 24.28 -6.43 -11.56
C ASP A 38 22.86 -5.87 -11.64
N LEU A 39 22.75 -4.52 -11.69
CA LEU A 39 21.46 -3.83 -11.72
C LEU A 39 20.61 -4.25 -12.92
N ALA A 40 21.24 -4.36 -14.09
CA ALA A 40 20.50 -4.62 -15.33
C ALA A 40 19.85 -6.01 -15.28
N ASP A 41 20.58 -7.01 -14.78
CA ASP A 41 20.06 -8.37 -14.65
C ASP A 41 18.99 -8.46 -13.56
N VAL A 42 19.23 -7.91 -12.37
CA VAL A 42 18.24 -7.87 -11.27
C VAL A 42 16.98 -7.12 -11.69
N ALA A 43 17.10 -5.96 -12.35
CA ALA A 43 15.95 -5.19 -12.81
C ALA A 43 15.11 -5.96 -13.84
N LYS A 44 15.77 -6.59 -14.82
CA LYS A 44 15.10 -7.41 -15.83
C LYS A 44 14.36 -8.60 -15.23
N ARG A 45 15.02 -9.35 -14.33
CA ARG A 45 14.41 -10.51 -13.66
C ARG A 45 13.26 -10.08 -12.75
N SER A 46 13.45 -8.99 -11.99
CA SER A 46 12.40 -8.40 -11.15
C SER A 46 11.19 -7.96 -11.97
N GLN A 47 11.39 -7.32 -13.12
CA GLN A 47 10.28 -6.93 -14.01
C GLN A 47 9.41 -8.11 -14.43
N LEU A 48 10.00 -9.29 -14.61
CA LEU A 48 9.30 -10.50 -15.06
C LEU A 48 8.61 -11.27 -13.92
N THR A 49 8.98 -11.02 -12.66
CA THR A 49 8.59 -11.87 -11.54
C THR A 49 7.89 -11.13 -10.40
N PHE A 50 8.08 -9.81 -10.31
CA PHE A 50 7.60 -9.03 -9.16
C PHE A 50 6.08 -8.99 -9.06
N GLU A 51 5.38 -8.94 -10.20
CA GLU A 51 3.90 -9.01 -10.23
C GLU A 51 3.40 -10.32 -9.62
N GLY A 52 3.99 -11.46 -9.98
CA GLY A 52 3.63 -12.75 -9.41
C GLY A 52 3.87 -12.82 -7.90
N TYR A 53 4.91 -12.13 -7.39
CA TYR A 53 5.15 -11.99 -5.96
C TYR A 53 4.10 -11.10 -5.28
N GLU A 54 3.79 -9.94 -5.86
CA GLU A 54 2.73 -9.06 -5.33
C GLU A 54 1.35 -9.70 -5.34
N GLU A 55 1.06 -10.56 -6.31
CA GLU A 55 -0.20 -11.32 -6.38
C GLU A 55 -0.22 -12.56 -5.48
N GLY A 56 0.91 -12.88 -4.83
CA GLY A 56 1.01 -14.06 -3.96
C GLY A 56 1.06 -15.38 -4.70
N ASN A 57 1.36 -15.37 -6.01
CA ASN A 57 1.53 -16.55 -6.84
C ASN A 57 2.89 -17.22 -6.59
N ILE A 58 3.87 -16.46 -6.11
CA ILE A 58 5.18 -16.92 -5.66
C ILE A 58 5.52 -16.31 -4.29
N SER A 59 6.34 -17.01 -3.52
CA SER A 59 6.87 -16.55 -2.25
C SER A 59 8.05 -15.58 -2.44
N LEU A 60 8.44 -14.86 -1.38
CA LEU A 60 9.66 -14.05 -1.38
C LEU A 60 10.90 -14.93 -1.64
N ASP A 61 10.90 -16.15 -1.13
CA ASP A 61 12.01 -17.09 -1.32
C ASP A 61 12.19 -17.47 -2.80
N GLU A 62 11.09 -17.78 -3.49
CA GLU A 62 11.10 -18.06 -4.93
C GLU A 62 11.49 -16.82 -5.74
N TYR A 63 10.93 -15.66 -5.41
CA TYR A 63 11.29 -14.39 -6.03
C TYR A 63 12.80 -14.12 -5.90
N LEU A 64 13.35 -14.23 -4.69
CA LEU A 64 14.77 -14.03 -4.45
C LEU A 64 15.64 -15.08 -5.16
N THR A 65 15.17 -16.33 -5.26
CA THR A 65 15.86 -17.37 -6.01
C THR A 65 16.04 -16.99 -7.48
N TRP A 66 14.97 -16.48 -8.10
CA TRP A 66 15.01 -16.13 -9.53
C TRP A 66 15.69 -14.79 -9.82
N VAL A 67 15.62 -13.84 -8.89
CA VAL A 67 16.12 -12.48 -9.12
C VAL A 67 17.55 -12.29 -8.61
N VAL A 68 17.87 -12.84 -7.44
CA VAL A 68 19.16 -12.59 -6.76
C VAL A 68 20.04 -13.83 -6.72
N PHE A 69 19.48 -14.96 -6.30
CA PHE A 69 20.23 -16.20 -6.00
C PHE A 69 20.15 -17.24 -7.13
N HIS A 70 19.98 -16.81 -8.37
CA HIS A 70 20.11 -17.65 -9.55
C HIS A 70 21.57 -18.04 -9.84
N GLU A 71 22.52 -17.40 -9.18
CA GLU A 71 23.94 -17.71 -9.13
C GLU A 71 24.47 -17.57 -7.69
N GLU A 72 25.67 -18.09 -7.44
CA GLU A 72 26.30 -18.01 -6.13
C GLU A 72 26.61 -16.57 -5.73
N ARG A 73 26.35 -16.21 -4.46
CA ARG A 73 26.55 -14.87 -3.92
C ARG A 73 27.42 -14.91 -2.65
N ALA A 74 28.21 -13.85 -2.44
CA ALA A 74 29.03 -13.68 -1.23
C ALA A 74 28.23 -13.29 0.03
N PHE A 75 26.91 -13.10 -0.08
CA PHE A 75 26.00 -12.70 0.99
C PHE A 75 24.81 -13.66 1.07
N THR A 76 24.13 -13.67 2.22
CA THR A 76 23.05 -14.62 2.48
C THR A 76 21.68 -14.07 2.09
N ARG A 77 20.74 -14.97 1.89
CA ARG A 77 19.32 -14.65 1.62
C ARG A 77 18.68 -13.88 2.77
N GLU A 78 19.02 -14.26 4.01
CA GLU A 78 18.57 -13.59 5.23
C GLU A 78 19.03 -12.14 5.28
N ALA A 79 20.28 -11.86 4.84
CA ALA A 79 20.80 -10.49 4.79
C ALA A 79 20.03 -9.63 3.78
N VAL A 80 19.73 -10.16 2.60
CA VAL A 80 18.92 -9.47 1.58
C VAL A 80 17.48 -9.25 2.09
N THR A 81 16.84 -10.28 2.63
CA THR A 81 15.50 -10.20 3.20
C THR A 81 15.42 -9.16 4.32
N ALA A 82 16.37 -9.19 5.25
CA ALA A 82 16.42 -8.21 6.35
C ALA A 82 16.61 -6.78 5.82
N PHE A 83 17.48 -6.59 4.82
CA PHE A 83 17.65 -5.30 4.16
C PHE A 83 16.35 -4.81 3.54
N MET A 84 15.65 -5.67 2.77
CA MET A 84 14.39 -5.32 2.12
C MET A 84 13.32 -4.91 3.13
N LEU A 85 13.13 -5.69 4.19
CA LEU A 85 12.15 -5.39 5.25
C LEU A 85 12.48 -4.10 6.01
N ALA A 86 13.77 -3.81 6.24
CA ALA A 86 14.23 -2.62 6.93
C ALA A 86 13.98 -1.32 6.14
N GLN A 87 13.68 -1.37 4.83
CA GLN A 87 13.35 -0.18 4.06
C GLN A 87 11.93 0.34 4.38
N SER A 88 11.06 -0.48 4.95
CA SER A 88 9.75 -0.02 5.44
C SER A 88 9.91 0.85 6.67
N GLN A 89 9.59 2.14 6.54
CA GLN A 89 9.62 3.11 7.63
C GLN A 89 8.25 3.78 7.77
N PRO A 90 7.83 4.18 8.98
CA PRO A 90 6.55 4.86 9.16
C PRO A 90 6.58 6.26 8.55
N VAL A 91 5.40 6.71 8.07
CA VAL A 91 5.07 8.12 7.81
C VAL A 91 4.23 8.61 8.99
N PRO A 92 4.85 9.13 10.07
CA PRO A 92 4.18 9.32 11.36
C PRO A 92 2.97 10.24 11.30
N GLU A 93 3.04 11.30 10.50
CA GLU A 93 1.95 12.26 10.33
C GLU A 93 0.72 11.62 9.66
N MET A 94 0.92 10.75 8.67
CA MET A 94 -0.19 10.06 8.00
C MET A 94 -0.82 8.99 8.91
N LEU A 95 0.00 8.22 9.63
CA LEU A 95 -0.50 7.26 10.62
C LEU A 95 -1.32 7.96 11.72
N THR A 96 -0.85 9.13 12.18
CA THR A 96 -1.55 9.94 13.19
C THR A 96 -2.86 10.50 12.63
N LEU A 97 -2.84 11.02 11.39
CA LEU A 97 -4.03 11.56 10.71
C LEU A 97 -5.13 10.51 10.59
N VAL A 98 -4.81 9.33 10.03
CA VAL A 98 -5.78 8.27 9.81
C VAL A 98 -6.39 7.77 11.12
N ARG A 99 -5.55 7.57 12.15
CA ARG A 99 -6.02 7.17 13.49
C ARG A 99 -6.95 8.21 14.11
N ALA A 100 -6.59 9.48 14.02
CA ALA A 100 -7.38 10.57 14.58
C ALA A 100 -8.72 10.76 13.84
N LEU A 101 -8.73 10.65 12.50
CA LEU A 101 -9.96 10.70 11.71
C LEU A 101 -10.87 9.51 12.03
N LYS A 102 -10.32 8.29 12.13
CA LYS A 102 -11.09 7.12 12.57
C LYS A 102 -11.74 7.35 13.93
N ALA A 103 -10.97 7.82 14.90
CA ALA A 103 -11.48 8.05 16.25
C ALA A 103 -12.55 9.16 16.30
N ARG A 104 -12.36 10.24 15.52
CA ARG A 104 -13.27 11.38 15.52
C ARG A 104 -14.59 11.10 14.81
N TYR A 105 -14.54 10.43 13.66
CA TYR A 105 -15.69 10.24 12.78
C TYR A 105 -16.27 8.83 12.79
N GLY A 106 -15.66 7.89 13.53
CA GLY A 106 -16.09 6.49 13.55
C GLY A 106 -15.88 5.77 12.22
N LEU A 107 -14.89 6.21 11.42
CA LEU A 107 -14.65 5.65 10.08
C LEU A 107 -14.24 4.19 10.14
N LYS A 108 -14.74 3.40 9.18
CA LYS A 108 -14.12 2.15 8.81
C LYS A 108 -12.83 2.44 8.03
N VAL A 109 -11.71 1.86 8.45
CA VAL A 109 -10.42 2.01 7.76
C VAL A 109 -10.05 0.68 7.11
N VAL A 110 -9.94 0.68 5.79
CA VAL A 110 -9.57 -0.49 4.99
C VAL A 110 -8.28 -0.20 4.26
N VAL A 111 -7.30 -1.07 4.44
CA VAL A 111 -6.08 -1.04 3.61
C VAL A 111 -6.39 -1.71 2.27
N VAL A 112 -6.03 -1.03 1.16
CA VAL A 112 -6.10 -1.57 -0.22
C VAL A 112 -4.74 -1.34 -0.87
N THR A 113 -3.89 -2.37 -0.90
CA THR A 113 -2.48 -2.23 -1.26
C THR A 113 -1.97 -3.37 -2.15
N ASN A 114 -1.04 -3.05 -3.06
CA ASN A 114 -0.22 -4.05 -3.73
C ASN A 114 1.01 -4.33 -2.88
N ASP A 115 1.13 -5.54 -2.36
CA ASP A 115 2.28 -5.90 -1.51
C ASP A 115 2.47 -7.42 -1.46
N GLY A 116 3.71 -7.87 -1.46
CA GLY A 116 4.03 -9.28 -1.23
C GLY A 116 3.76 -9.71 0.21
N ARG A 117 3.48 -11.00 0.39
CA ARG A 117 3.01 -11.57 1.68
C ARG A 117 3.95 -11.29 2.84
N GLU A 118 5.23 -11.51 2.65
CA GLU A 118 6.22 -11.35 3.72
C GLU A 118 6.37 -9.88 4.12
N PHE A 119 6.31 -8.96 3.15
CA PHE A 119 6.35 -7.52 3.42
C PHE A 119 5.13 -7.07 4.19
N ILE A 120 3.93 -7.36 3.71
CA ILE A 120 2.72 -6.86 4.37
C ILE A 120 2.53 -7.46 5.76
N VAL A 121 2.84 -8.74 5.96
CA VAL A 121 2.78 -9.37 7.28
C VAL A 121 3.77 -8.72 8.25
N HIS A 122 5.00 -8.44 7.79
CA HIS A 122 5.98 -7.68 8.57
C HIS A 122 5.46 -6.28 8.92
N ARG A 123 4.97 -5.52 7.94
CA ARG A 123 4.45 -4.15 8.10
C ARG A 123 3.29 -4.09 9.09
N ILE A 124 2.31 -4.98 8.95
CA ILE A 124 1.15 -5.07 9.85
C ILE A 124 1.61 -5.26 11.30
N LYS A 125 2.57 -6.16 11.53
CA LYS A 125 3.08 -6.48 12.87
C LYS A 125 3.98 -5.37 13.41
N GLN A 126 4.98 -4.96 12.63
CA GLN A 126 6.02 -4.02 13.06
C GLN A 126 5.45 -2.64 13.39
N PHE A 127 4.51 -2.14 12.60
CA PHE A 127 3.93 -0.82 12.76
C PHE A 127 2.55 -0.81 13.43
N GLY A 128 2.09 -1.98 13.92
CA GLY A 128 0.85 -2.10 14.68
C GLY A 128 -0.40 -1.66 13.90
N LEU A 129 -0.45 -1.93 12.58
CA LEU A 129 -1.54 -1.45 11.72
C LEU A 129 -2.90 -2.00 12.16
N LYS A 130 -2.96 -3.21 12.73
CA LYS A 130 -4.19 -3.82 13.29
C LYS A 130 -4.86 -2.99 14.38
N ALA A 131 -4.16 -2.03 15.00
CA ALA A 131 -4.75 -1.21 16.04
C ALA A 131 -5.80 -0.22 15.52
N PHE A 132 -5.79 0.09 14.22
CA PHE A 132 -6.72 1.06 13.63
C PHE A 132 -7.27 0.65 12.26
N VAL A 133 -6.72 -0.37 11.61
CA VAL A 133 -7.23 -0.92 10.34
C VAL A 133 -8.23 -2.03 10.63
N ASP A 134 -9.43 -1.92 10.06
CA ASP A 134 -10.51 -2.91 10.23
C ASP A 134 -10.40 -4.08 9.27
N CYS A 135 -9.87 -3.83 8.05
CA CYS A 135 -9.71 -4.86 7.02
C CYS A 135 -8.47 -4.59 6.16
N PHE A 136 -7.83 -5.67 5.70
CA PHE A 136 -6.67 -5.65 4.81
C PHE A 136 -7.00 -6.36 3.50
N ILE A 137 -7.17 -5.59 2.43
CA ILE A 137 -7.30 -6.08 1.05
C ILE A 137 -5.93 -5.89 0.40
N VAL A 138 -5.17 -6.96 0.39
CA VAL A 138 -3.79 -6.96 -0.10
C VAL A 138 -3.69 -7.87 -1.30
N SER A 139 -3.02 -7.42 -2.34
CA SER A 139 -2.94 -8.15 -3.61
C SER A 139 -2.53 -9.62 -3.42
N CYS A 140 -1.53 -9.90 -2.58
CA CYS A 140 -1.09 -11.27 -2.29
C CYS A 140 -2.07 -12.12 -1.45
N PHE A 141 -3.09 -11.53 -0.85
CA PHE A 141 -4.12 -12.26 -0.10
C PHE A 141 -5.33 -12.58 -0.96
N VAL A 142 -5.64 -11.68 -1.92
CA VAL A 142 -6.84 -11.76 -2.75
C VAL A 142 -6.56 -12.14 -4.21
N HIS A 143 -5.28 -12.31 -4.58
CA HIS A 143 -4.82 -12.67 -5.93
C HIS A 143 -5.36 -11.75 -7.03
N ALA A 144 -5.44 -10.46 -6.71
CA ALA A 144 -5.82 -9.38 -7.61
C ALA A 144 -5.07 -8.11 -7.19
N ARG A 145 -4.63 -7.30 -8.14
CA ARG A 145 -3.79 -6.12 -7.86
C ARG A 145 -4.35 -4.85 -8.49
N LYS A 146 -4.03 -3.71 -7.93
CA LYS A 146 -4.27 -2.41 -8.56
C LYS A 146 -3.39 -2.31 -9.84
N PRO A 147 -3.86 -1.80 -10.97
CA PRO A 147 -5.12 -1.06 -11.17
C PRO A 147 -6.33 -1.92 -11.58
N GLU A 148 -6.32 -3.23 -11.45
CA GLU A 148 -7.46 -4.08 -11.79
C GLU A 148 -8.68 -3.70 -10.95
N THR A 149 -9.84 -3.56 -11.60
CA THR A 149 -11.08 -3.20 -10.89
C THR A 149 -11.54 -4.25 -9.87
N ALA A 150 -11.05 -5.47 -10.02
CA ALA A 150 -11.40 -6.60 -9.14
C ALA A 150 -11.04 -6.34 -7.68
N ILE A 151 -9.83 -5.83 -7.39
CA ILE A 151 -9.39 -5.58 -6.01
C ILE A 151 -10.25 -4.49 -5.32
N TYR A 152 -10.64 -3.44 -6.06
CA TYR A 152 -11.49 -2.38 -5.52
C TYR A 152 -12.90 -2.87 -5.23
N ARG A 153 -13.48 -3.68 -6.14
CA ARG A 153 -14.80 -4.30 -5.93
C ARG A 153 -14.79 -5.23 -4.73
N MET A 154 -13.77 -6.08 -4.61
CA MET A 154 -13.61 -6.92 -3.41
C MET A 154 -13.50 -6.08 -2.14
N ALA A 155 -12.79 -4.94 -2.18
CA ALA A 155 -12.69 -4.06 -1.02
C ALA A 155 -14.06 -3.47 -0.64
N LEU A 156 -14.86 -3.03 -1.60
CA LEU A 156 -16.22 -2.53 -1.38
C LEU A 156 -17.13 -3.64 -0.83
N ASP A 157 -17.12 -4.83 -1.46
CA ASP A 157 -17.95 -5.97 -1.08
C ASP A 157 -17.61 -6.46 0.33
N ILE A 158 -16.32 -6.58 0.67
CA ILE A 158 -15.88 -7.04 2.00
C ILE A 158 -16.14 -5.98 3.06
N ALA A 159 -15.93 -4.70 2.73
CA ALA A 159 -16.24 -3.60 3.62
C ALA A 159 -17.75 -3.36 3.78
N GLN A 160 -18.60 -3.89 2.88
CA GLN A 160 -20.05 -3.69 2.84
C GLN A 160 -20.41 -2.19 2.84
N VAL A 161 -19.87 -1.47 1.84
CA VAL A 161 -20.05 -0.03 1.67
C VAL A 161 -20.30 0.33 0.20
N GLU A 162 -21.08 1.38 -0.02
CA GLU A 162 -21.28 1.93 -1.36
C GLU A 162 -20.07 2.78 -1.77
N PRO A 163 -19.69 2.82 -3.06
CA PRO A 163 -18.55 3.61 -3.51
C PRO A 163 -18.60 5.09 -3.10
N THR A 164 -19.79 5.68 -3.10
CA THR A 164 -20.02 7.07 -2.74
C THR A 164 -19.81 7.40 -1.26
N GLU A 165 -19.68 6.39 -0.39
CA GLU A 165 -19.35 6.52 1.03
C GLU A 165 -17.85 6.45 1.32
N VAL A 166 -17.04 6.17 0.28
CA VAL A 166 -15.61 5.88 0.42
C VAL A 166 -14.75 7.03 -0.08
N VAL A 167 -13.81 7.45 0.75
CA VAL A 167 -12.63 8.21 0.31
C VAL A 167 -11.47 7.24 0.15
N TYR A 168 -10.86 7.22 -1.04
CA TYR A 168 -9.69 6.40 -1.37
C TYR A 168 -8.43 7.26 -1.48
N VAL A 169 -7.37 6.90 -0.76
CA VAL A 169 -6.09 7.62 -0.73
C VAL A 169 -4.96 6.72 -1.21
N ASP A 170 -4.24 7.16 -2.26
CA ASP A 170 -3.17 6.39 -2.90
C ASP A 170 -2.13 7.34 -3.52
N ASP A 171 -0.84 6.96 -3.55
CA ASP A 171 0.24 7.75 -4.16
C ASP A 171 0.32 7.60 -5.68
N GLN A 172 -0.39 6.62 -6.27
CA GLN A 172 -0.42 6.40 -7.71
C GLN A 172 -1.67 7.02 -8.34
N ALA A 173 -1.49 8.06 -9.16
CA ALA A 173 -2.60 8.76 -9.83
C ALA A 173 -3.52 7.82 -10.60
N LEU A 174 -2.96 6.84 -11.32
CA LEU A 174 -3.74 5.84 -12.07
C LEU A 174 -4.66 5.03 -11.16
N PHE A 175 -4.22 4.65 -9.95
CA PHE A 175 -5.02 3.87 -9.03
C PHE A 175 -6.18 4.71 -8.47
N VAL A 176 -5.93 6.00 -8.23
CA VAL A 176 -6.96 6.96 -7.85
C VAL A 176 -8.00 7.15 -8.96
N GLU A 177 -7.58 7.28 -10.21
CA GLU A 177 -8.50 7.40 -11.36
C GLU A 177 -9.41 6.16 -11.50
N VAL A 178 -8.88 4.95 -11.30
CA VAL A 178 -9.70 3.73 -11.34
C VAL A 178 -10.74 3.72 -10.22
N ALA A 179 -10.35 4.09 -8.99
CA ALA A 179 -11.27 4.21 -7.87
C ALA A 179 -12.38 5.23 -8.16
N GLN A 180 -12.05 6.39 -8.73
CA GLN A 180 -13.01 7.42 -9.10
C GLN A 180 -14.00 6.94 -10.18
N ARG A 181 -13.54 6.18 -11.17
CA ARG A 181 -14.41 5.57 -12.19
C ARG A 181 -15.39 4.55 -11.60
N LEU A 182 -15.07 3.98 -10.46
CA LEU A 182 -15.96 3.08 -9.70
C LEU A 182 -16.91 3.85 -8.76
N GLY A 183 -16.83 5.19 -8.71
CA GLY A 183 -17.70 6.05 -7.91
C GLY A 183 -17.16 6.44 -6.54
N MET A 184 -15.94 6.05 -6.20
CA MET A 184 -15.28 6.47 -4.96
C MET A 184 -14.74 7.90 -5.06
N HIS A 185 -14.54 8.56 -3.93
CA HIS A 185 -13.87 9.86 -3.84
C HIS A 185 -12.35 9.64 -3.75
N GLY A 186 -11.66 9.85 -4.87
CA GLY A 186 -10.21 9.60 -4.94
C GLY A 186 -9.38 10.80 -4.51
N ILE A 187 -8.35 10.56 -3.69
CA ILE A 187 -7.31 11.53 -3.31
C ILE A 187 -5.95 11.00 -3.75
N HIS A 188 -5.30 11.69 -4.66
CA HIS A 188 -3.91 11.43 -5.02
C HIS A 188 -3.00 11.98 -3.93
N HIS A 189 -2.38 11.08 -3.17
CA HIS A 189 -1.44 11.44 -2.11
C HIS A 189 -0.11 11.89 -2.71
N THR A 190 0.25 13.14 -2.48
CA THR A 190 1.54 13.71 -2.87
C THR A 190 2.31 14.26 -1.67
N SER A 191 1.60 14.58 -0.60
CA SER A 191 2.14 15.00 0.69
C SER A 191 1.07 14.94 1.78
N TYR A 192 1.49 14.99 3.03
CA TYR A 192 0.59 15.10 4.19
C TYR A 192 -0.37 16.29 4.05
N ASP A 193 0.15 17.49 3.75
CA ASP A 193 -0.67 18.71 3.72
C ASP A 193 -1.72 18.67 2.61
N THR A 194 -1.37 18.19 1.41
CA THR A 194 -2.33 18.07 0.29
C THR A 194 -3.42 17.06 0.61
N THR A 195 -3.06 15.93 1.20
CA THR A 195 -4.04 14.89 1.57
C THR A 195 -4.95 15.36 2.69
N ARG A 196 -4.41 16.00 3.73
CA ARG A 196 -5.19 16.59 4.83
C ARG A 196 -6.18 17.63 4.33
N ALA A 197 -5.75 18.51 3.43
CA ALA A 197 -6.62 19.54 2.84
C ALA A 197 -7.72 18.91 1.98
N ALA A 198 -7.40 17.90 1.17
CA ALA A 198 -8.37 17.18 0.36
C ALA A 198 -9.40 16.42 1.22
N LEU A 199 -8.97 15.73 2.29
CA LEU A 199 -9.87 15.07 3.24
C LEU A 199 -10.86 16.04 3.87
N ALA A 200 -10.41 17.27 4.19
CA ALA A 200 -11.28 18.31 4.75
C ALA A 200 -12.42 18.71 3.81
N THR A 201 -12.24 18.65 2.47
CA THR A 201 -13.32 18.94 1.50
C THR A 201 -14.46 17.92 1.55
N PHE A 202 -14.20 16.73 2.07
CA PHE A 202 -15.19 15.68 2.33
C PHE A 202 -15.73 15.68 3.77
N GLY A 203 -15.47 16.76 4.53
CA GLY A 203 -15.90 16.89 5.92
C GLY A 203 -14.99 16.18 6.93
N LEU A 204 -13.89 15.58 6.50
CA LEU A 204 -12.93 14.85 7.34
C LEU A 204 -11.80 15.78 7.80
N SER A 205 -12.07 16.64 8.78
CA SER A 205 -11.10 17.61 9.31
C SER A 205 -10.80 17.37 10.79
N LEU A 206 -9.53 17.56 11.19
CA LEU A 206 -9.10 17.55 12.60
C LEU A 206 -9.07 18.95 13.23
N LEU A 207 -9.21 20.00 12.42
CA LEU A 207 -9.31 21.37 12.94
C LEU A 207 -10.67 21.52 13.68
N LYS A 208 -10.67 22.17 14.85
CA LYS A 208 -11.92 22.64 15.47
C LYS A 208 -12.44 23.78 14.58
N GLU A 209 -13.68 23.70 14.17
CA GLU A 209 -14.42 24.86 13.68
C GLU A 209 -14.46 25.96 14.74
#